data_a9e39855c3e0dba2cde699da3e269260
#
_entry.id   a9e39855c3e0dba2cde699da3e269260
#
_cell.length_a   1.000
_cell.length_b   1.000
_cell.length_c   1.000
_cell.angle_alpha   90.00
_cell.angle_beta   90.00
_cell.angle_gamma   90.00
#
_symmetry.space_group_name_H-M   'P 1'
#
loop_
_entity.id
_entity.type
_entity.pdbx_description
1 polymer ?
#
loop_
_entity_poly.entity_id
_entity_poly.type
_entity_poly.pdbx_seq_one_letter_code
_entity_poly.pdbx_strand_id
1 'polypeptide(L)'
;PPGARTDAKTLTLLQKSGVRTVVVHRAGRHPADGASNDISSAVIRTESGPLAAVLTDRALSASLGSAGSSSADALLDRQRFMAETGVLTATAPTTNRILAVGPDPRWNPNSAVTLELLAALRTSPFMRSASLAQLLADTPKDVPRALAPMTAAGRRTALSPNYLDRIKATQEQLEVFSSILNEPGELTEKYSTALLRATSGAWRTDRPGGNELLDS
;
A
#
# COMPACT_ATOMS: atom_id res chain seq x y z
N PRO A 1 -0.48 10.49 -1.48
CA PRO A 1 0.75 11.18 -1.12
C PRO A 1 1.73 10.16 -0.57
N PRO A 2 2.99 10.19 -1.01
CA PRO A 2 4.00 9.32 -0.47
C PRO A 2 4.10 9.57 1.04
N GLY A 3 3.81 8.57 1.86
CA GLY A 3 3.97 8.65 3.30
C GLY A 3 2.69 8.79 4.14
N ALA A 4 1.55 8.37 3.66
CA ALA A 4 0.40 8.16 4.55
C ALA A 4 0.79 7.05 5.55
N ARG A 5 1.32 7.47 6.68
CA ARG A 5 1.68 6.58 7.79
C ARG A 5 0.39 6.27 8.54
N THR A 6 0.08 5.02 8.67
CA THR A 6 -1.09 4.55 9.40
C THR A 6 -0.79 4.61 10.89
N ASP A 7 -1.67 5.15 11.70
CA ASP A 7 -1.52 5.16 13.15
C ASP A 7 -1.92 3.81 13.78
N ALA A 8 -1.55 3.62 15.04
CA ALA A 8 -1.82 2.39 15.77
C ALA A 8 -3.33 2.12 15.92
N LYS A 9 -4.15 3.15 16.10
CA LYS A 9 -5.60 3.02 16.22
C LYS A 9 -6.22 2.49 14.93
N THR A 10 -5.81 3.05 13.78
CA THR A 10 -6.28 2.57 12.46
C THR A 10 -5.91 1.11 12.24
N LEU A 11 -4.69 0.69 12.60
CA LEU A 11 -4.30 -0.72 12.48
C LEU A 11 -5.10 -1.63 13.39
N THR A 12 -5.39 -1.21 14.61
CA THR A 12 -6.26 -1.93 15.54
C THR A 12 -7.67 -2.10 14.95
N LEU A 13 -8.22 -1.05 14.34
CA LEU A 13 -9.52 -1.12 13.67
C LEU A 13 -9.51 -2.06 12.46
N LEU A 14 -8.51 -1.96 11.61
CA LEU A 14 -8.35 -2.87 10.47
C LEU A 14 -8.26 -4.33 10.92
N GLN A 15 -7.51 -4.61 11.98
CA GLN A 15 -7.41 -5.95 12.54
C GLN A 15 -8.75 -6.45 13.10
N LYS A 16 -9.51 -5.60 13.80
CA LYS A 16 -10.87 -5.92 14.25
C LYS A 16 -11.84 -6.21 13.08
N SER A 17 -11.62 -5.56 11.95
CA SER A 17 -12.36 -5.81 10.70
C SER A 17 -11.87 -7.04 9.92
N GLY A 18 -10.98 -7.87 10.50
CA GLY A 18 -10.52 -9.11 9.88
C GLY A 18 -9.26 -8.97 9.01
N VAL A 19 -8.66 -7.79 8.91
CA VAL A 19 -7.39 -7.61 8.19
C VAL A 19 -6.27 -8.29 8.97
N ARG A 20 -5.56 -9.20 8.32
CA ARG A 20 -4.45 -9.97 8.93
C ARG A 20 -3.07 -9.54 8.48
N THR A 21 -3.00 -8.83 7.34
CA THR A 21 -1.74 -8.38 6.76
C THR A 21 -1.89 -6.97 6.21
N VAL A 22 -0.92 -6.12 6.46
CA VAL A 22 -0.85 -4.76 5.90
C VAL A 22 0.44 -4.56 5.12
N VAL A 23 0.35 -3.77 4.05
CA VAL A 23 1.54 -3.34 3.30
C VAL A 23 1.90 -1.94 3.76
N VAL A 24 3.13 -1.77 4.21
CA VAL A 24 3.63 -0.51 4.76
C VAL A 24 4.91 -0.12 4.01
N HIS A 25 4.96 1.11 3.54
CA HIS A 25 6.20 1.62 2.98
C HIS A 25 7.23 1.83 4.10
N ARG A 26 8.42 1.28 3.91
CA ARG A 26 9.51 1.45 4.85
C ARG A 26 9.80 2.94 5.01
N ALA A 27 9.60 3.48 6.20
CA ALA A 27 9.98 4.84 6.53
C ALA A 27 11.43 4.85 6.97
N GLY A 28 12.29 5.57 6.25
CA GLY A 28 13.65 5.86 6.71
C GLY A 28 14.75 5.33 5.80
N ARG A 29 15.91 5.97 5.91
CA ARG A 29 17.19 5.60 5.32
C ARG A 29 17.53 4.15 5.63
N HIS A 30 18.34 3.53 4.77
CA HIS A 30 19.16 2.39 5.18
C HIS A 30 19.80 2.74 6.52
N PRO A 31 19.60 1.96 7.61
CA PRO A 31 20.35 2.22 8.81
C PRO A 31 21.83 2.01 8.47
N ALA A 32 22.64 3.00 8.74
CA ALA A 32 24.09 2.88 8.72
C ALA A 32 24.57 1.91 9.82
N ASP A 33 23.71 1.47 10.69
CA ASP A 33 23.99 0.67 11.86
C ASP A 33 23.52 -0.77 11.64
N GLY A 34 24.29 -1.62 10.99
CA GLY A 34 24.34 -3.08 11.07
C GLY A 34 23.09 -3.93 11.38
N ALA A 35 21.94 -3.31 11.63
CA ALA A 35 20.68 -3.99 11.82
C ALA A 35 20.17 -4.44 10.45
N SER A 36 20.06 -5.74 10.26
CA SER A 36 19.73 -6.37 9.00
C SER A 36 18.47 -5.76 8.34
N ASN A 37 18.71 -4.96 7.30
CA ASN A 37 17.67 -4.40 6.43
C ASN A 37 17.04 -5.45 5.52
N ASP A 38 17.32 -6.70 5.77
CA ASP A 38 17.13 -7.81 4.87
C ASP A 38 15.73 -8.42 4.96
N ILE A 39 14.87 -7.87 5.84
CA ILE A 39 13.56 -8.44 6.11
C ILE A 39 12.48 -7.50 5.58
N SER A 40 11.78 -7.95 4.55
CA SER A 40 10.60 -7.24 4.01
C SER A 40 9.30 -7.61 4.72
N SER A 41 9.38 -8.29 5.83
CA SER A 41 8.23 -8.63 6.67
C SER A 41 8.50 -8.26 8.12
N ALA A 42 7.46 -7.94 8.87
CA ALA A 42 7.54 -7.61 10.28
C ALA A 42 6.22 -7.93 10.99
N VAL A 43 6.27 -7.95 12.31
CA VAL A 43 5.07 -7.99 13.14
C VAL A 43 4.88 -6.64 13.80
N ILE A 44 3.71 -6.05 13.61
CA ILE A 44 3.31 -4.82 14.27
C ILE A 44 2.43 -5.20 15.45
N ARG A 45 2.78 -4.73 16.64
CA ARG A 45 1.94 -4.92 17.83
C ARG A 45 0.82 -3.88 17.83
N THR A 46 -0.42 -4.33 17.86
CA THR A 46 -1.62 -3.51 18.04
C THR A 46 -2.28 -3.86 19.38
N GLU A 47 -3.25 -3.08 19.79
CA GLU A 47 -4.06 -3.38 20.99
C GLU A 47 -4.86 -4.69 20.85
N SER A 48 -5.14 -5.11 19.61
CA SER A 48 -5.87 -6.36 19.32
C SER A 48 -4.95 -7.56 19.05
N GLY A 49 -3.63 -7.40 19.23
CA GLY A 49 -2.65 -8.45 19.05
C GLY A 49 -1.66 -8.20 17.90
N PRO A 50 -0.90 -9.21 17.49
CA PRO A 50 0.08 -9.08 16.42
C PRO A 50 -0.58 -8.98 15.05
N LEU A 51 -0.08 -8.08 14.19
CA LEU A 51 -0.51 -7.88 12.81
C LEU A 51 0.69 -8.04 11.88
N ALA A 52 0.59 -8.92 10.89
CA ALA A 52 1.65 -9.09 9.92
C ALA A 52 1.78 -7.85 9.02
N ALA A 53 3.00 -7.45 8.73
CA ALA A 53 3.29 -6.32 7.86
C ALA A 53 4.31 -6.69 6.79
N VAL A 54 4.00 -6.31 5.56
CA VAL A 54 4.94 -6.34 4.44
C VAL A 54 5.57 -4.96 4.33
N LEU A 55 6.89 -4.91 4.38
CA LEU A 55 7.68 -3.68 4.32
C LEU A 55 8.25 -3.54 2.91
N THR A 56 7.74 -2.58 2.14
CA THR A 56 8.27 -2.35 0.79
C THR A 56 9.57 -1.56 0.84
N ASP A 57 10.53 -1.97 0.02
CA ASP A 57 11.75 -1.19 -0.18
C ASP A 57 11.43 0.12 -0.90
N ARG A 58 11.90 1.24 -0.33
CA ARG A 58 11.56 2.56 -0.84
C ARG A 58 12.27 2.89 -2.13
N ALA A 59 13.55 2.56 -2.24
CA ALA A 59 14.36 2.90 -3.41
C ALA A 59 13.89 2.09 -4.63
N LEU A 60 13.74 0.78 -4.46
CA LEU A 60 13.23 -0.10 -5.50
C LEU A 60 11.78 0.24 -5.88
N SER A 61 10.94 0.60 -4.91
CA SER A 61 9.55 1.01 -5.18
C SER A 61 9.48 2.34 -5.94
N ALA A 62 10.38 3.29 -5.67
CA ALA A 62 10.46 4.53 -6.41
C ALA A 62 10.95 4.30 -7.85
N SER A 63 11.98 3.47 -8.03
CA SER A 63 12.48 3.10 -9.36
C SER A 63 11.41 2.37 -10.20
N LEU A 64 10.60 1.53 -9.57
CA LEU A 64 9.46 0.88 -10.23
C LEU A 64 8.36 1.90 -10.58
N GLY A 65 8.11 2.86 -9.69
CA GLY A 65 7.05 3.87 -9.86
C GLY A 65 7.32 4.88 -10.96
N SER A 66 8.58 5.23 -11.21
CA SER A 66 8.98 6.13 -12.30
C SER A 66 9.06 5.43 -13.66
N ALA A 67 9.19 4.10 -13.65
CA ALA A 67 9.16 3.32 -14.88
C ALA A 67 7.78 3.42 -15.56
N GLY A 68 7.63 4.34 -16.51
CA GLY A 68 6.38 4.42 -17.26
C GLY A 68 5.95 5.79 -17.75
N SER A 69 6.67 6.85 -17.42
CA SER A 69 6.33 8.19 -17.91
C SER A 69 6.83 8.45 -19.34
N SER A 70 8.04 7.99 -19.69
CA SER A 70 8.59 8.07 -21.05
C SER A 70 9.48 6.85 -21.34
N SER A 71 9.72 6.55 -22.62
CA SER A 71 10.59 5.42 -23.00
C SER A 71 12.04 5.62 -22.55
N ALA A 72 12.54 6.85 -22.53
CA ALA A 72 13.89 7.17 -22.09
C ALA A 72 14.02 6.97 -20.57
N ASP A 73 13.07 7.49 -19.80
CA ASP A 73 13.03 7.33 -18.34
C ASP A 73 12.87 5.86 -17.95
N ALA A 74 12.04 5.12 -18.69
CA ALA A 74 11.81 3.71 -18.46
C ALA A 74 13.10 2.86 -18.58
N LEU A 75 13.94 3.14 -19.58
CA LEU A 75 15.22 2.45 -19.72
C LEU A 75 16.14 2.74 -18.54
N LEU A 76 16.26 4.02 -18.17
CA LEU A 76 17.08 4.44 -17.05
C LEU A 76 16.60 3.85 -15.72
N ASP A 77 15.31 3.88 -15.47
CA ASP A 77 14.72 3.33 -14.25
C ASP A 77 14.85 1.80 -14.17
N ARG A 78 14.74 1.10 -15.31
CA ARG A 78 15.05 -0.32 -15.38
C ARG A 78 16.51 -0.61 -15.04
N GLN A 79 17.44 0.14 -15.63
CA GLN A 79 18.86 -0.01 -15.33
C GLN A 79 19.17 0.30 -13.85
N ARG A 80 18.56 1.34 -13.31
CA ARG A 80 18.70 1.71 -11.90
C ARG A 80 18.15 0.62 -10.99
N PHE A 81 16.96 0.11 -11.28
CA PHE A 81 16.37 -0.99 -10.52
C PHE A 81 17.28 -2.22 -10.51
N MET A 82 17.78 -2.62 -11.68
CA MET A 82 18.70 -3.74 -11.81
C MET A 82 20.02 -3.50 -11.07
N ALA A 83 20.58 -2.31 -11.15
CA ALA A 83 21.82 -1.95 -10.45
C ALA A 83 21.62 -1.97 -8.92
N GLU A 84 20.54 -1.40 -8.41
CA GLU A 84 20.23 -1.42 -6.96
C GLU A 84 20.04 -2.85 -6.43
N THR A 85 19.36 -3.71 -7.18
CA THR A 85 19.21 -5.13 -6.78
C THR A 85 20.54 -5.88 -6.85
N GLY A 86 21.39 -5.57 -7.81
CA GLY A 86 22.75 -6.10 -7.90
C GLY A 86 23.62 -5.70 -6.71
N VAL A 87 23.59 -4.43 -6.32
CA VAL A 87 24.29 -3.93 -5.12
C VAL A 87 23.79 -4.64 -3.86
N LEU A 88 22.48 -4.77 -3.70
CA LEU A 88 21.90 -5.50 -2.57
C LEU A 88 22.37 -6.97 -2.51
N THR A 89 22.47 -7.62 -3.65
CA THR A 89 22.98 -8.99 -3.74
C THR A 89 24.47 -9.05 -3.40
N ALA A 90 25.26 -8.10 -3.90
CA ALA A 90 26.71 -8.05 -3.64
C ALA A 90 27.06 -7.73 -2.18
N THR A 91 26.22 -6.98 -1.47
CA THR A 91 26.44 -6.67 -0.03
C THR A 91 26.34 -7.87 0.90
N ALA A 92 25.56 -8.89 0.56
CA ALA A 92 25.46 -10.12 1.31
C ALA A 92 25.13 -11.31 0.38
N PRO A 93 26.13 -11.79 -0.37
CA PRO A 93 25.92 -12.77 -1.45
C PRO A 93 25.49 -14.14 -0.96
N THR A 94 25.72 -14.46 0.30
CA THR A 94 25.34 -15.76 0.91
C THR A 94 23.98 -15.73 1.61
N THR A 95 23.33 -14.54 1.68
CA THR A 95 22.06 -14.37 2.38
C THR A 95 20.90 -14.41 1.39
N ASN A 96 20.00 -15.37 1.57
CA ASN A 96 18.75 -15.37 0.82
C ASN A 96 17.80 -14.34 1.40
N ARG A 97 17.39 -13.35 0.60
CA ARG A 97 16.54 -12.25 1.01
C ARG A 97 15.30 -12.20 0.15
N ILE A 98 14.16 -11.95 0.76
CA ILE A 98 12.94 -11.63 0.04
C ILE A 98 12.67 -10.13 0.21
N LEU A 99 12.68 -9.39 -0.90
CA LEU A 99 12.37 -7.97 -0.93
C LEU A 99 10.96 -7.75 -1.48
N ALA A 100 10.19 -6.94 -0.79
CA ALA A 100 8.91 -6.48 -1.28
C ALA A 100 9.06 -5.12 -1.98
N VAL A 101 8.57 -5.03 -3.19
CA VAL A 101 8.53 -3.80 -3.99
C VAL A 101 7.07 -3.48 -4.25
N GLY A 102 6.66 -2.27 -3.92
CA GLY A 102 5.28 -1.82 -4.11
C GLY A 102 5.24 -0.40 -4.66
N PRO A 103 4.74 -0.18 -5.87
CA PRO A 103 4.61 1.15 -6.44
C PRO A 103 3.61 2.00 -5.64
N ASP A 104 3.60 3.30 -5.90
CA ASP A 104 2.60 4.22 -5.36
C ASP A 104 1.18 3.75 -5.74
N PRO A 105 0.19 3.84 -4.87
CA PRO A 105 -1.20 3.48 -5.19
C PRO A 105 -1.81 4.18 -6.41
N ARG A 106 -1.22 5.29 -6.85
CA ARG A 106 -1.62 6.02 -8.06
C ARG A 106 -0.77 5.66 -9.28
N TRP A 107 0.08 4.67 -9.15
CA TRP A 107 0.90 4.23 -10.27
C TRP A 107 0.05 3.79 -11.45
N ASN A 108 0.21 4.48 -12.57
CA ASN A 108 -0.44 4.17 -13.84
C ASN A 108 0.65 3.81 -14.86
N PRO A 109 1.05 2.53 -14.91
CA PRO A 109 2.18 2.10 -15.71
C PRO A 109 1.88 2.05 -17.20
N ASN A 110 2.90 2.32 -18.01
CA ASN A 110 2.89 1.89 -19.39
C ASN A 110 3.07 0.37 -19.44
N SER A 111 2.09 -0.34 -19.99
CA SER A 111 2.07 -1.80 -20.00
C SER A 111 3.28 -2.43 -20.71
N ALA A 112 3.72 -1.85 -21.83
CA ALA A 112 4.86 -2.37 -22.59
C ALA A 112 6.15 -2.29 -21.76
N VAL A 113 6.42 -1.11 -21.17
CA VAL A 113 7.59 -0.88 -20.32
C VAL A 113 7.58 -1.78 -19.09
N THR A 114 6.43 -1.95 -18.47
CA THR A 114 6.29 -2.81 -17.29
C THR A 114 6.54 -4.29 -17.64
N LEU A 115 6.04 -4.76 -18.77
CA LEU A 115 6.30 -6.12 -19.24
C LEU A 115 7.78 -6.36 -19.55
N GLU A 116 8.47 -5.39 -20.15
CA GLU A 116 9.92 -5.46 -20.36
C GLU A 116 10.70 -5.53 -19.05
N LEU A 117 10.31 -4.71 -18.05
CA LEU A 117 10.91 -4.77 -16.72
C LEU A 117 10.71 -6.14 -16.08
N LEU A 118 9.49 -6.66 -16.09
CA LEU A 118 9.18 -7.99 -15.52
C LEU A 118 9.94 -9.11 -16.26
N ALA A 119 10.10 -9.00 -17.57
CA ALA A 119 10.91 -9.95 -18.36
C ALA A 119 12.39 -9.89 -17.95
N ALA A 120 12.95 -8.69 -17.77
CA ALA A 120 14.32 -8.51 -17.30
C ALA A 120 14.53 -9.09 -15.89
N LEU A 121 13.57 -8.91 -14.98
CA LEU A 121 13.61 -9.50 -13.64
C LEU A 121 13.62 -11.04 -13.69
N ARG A 122 12.83 -11.64 -14.57
CA ARG A 122 12.77 -13.10 -14.72
C ARG A 122 14.04 -13.72 -15.28
N THR A 123 14.78 -12.98 -16.08
CA THR A 123 16.07 -13.42 -16.68
C THR A 123 17.29 -13.04 -15.84
N SER A 124 17.10 -12.31 -14.75
CA SER A 124 18.20 -11.91 -13.87
C SER A 124 18.84 -13.13 -13.19
N PRO A 125 20.19 -13.23 -13.20
CA PRO A 125 20.88 -14.37 -12.58
C PRO A 125 20.87 -14.31 -11.05
N PHE A 126 20.54 -13.18 -10.46
CA PHE A 126 20.60 -12.96 -9.00
C PHE A 126 19.23 -12.64 -8.36
N MET A 127 18.16 -12.69 -9.14
CA MET A 127 16.80 -12.46 -8.62
C MET A 127 15.85 -13.60 -9.01
N ARG A 128 14.89 -13.85 -8.15
CA ARG A 128 13.77 -14.75 -8.39
C ARG A 128 12.50 -14.13 -7.84
N SER A 129 11.39 -14.32 -8.52
CA SER A 129 10.08 -13.94 -7.98
C SER A 129 9.72 -14.83 -6.79
N ALA A 130 9.17 -14.22 -5.75
CA ALA A 130 8.62 -14.92 -4.59
C ALA A 130 7.14 -14.55 -4.43
N SER A 131 6.36 -15.48 -3.89
CA SER A 131 4.97 -15.21 -3.56
C SER A 131 4.86 -14.44 -2.23
N LEU A 132 3.75 -13.72 -2.05
CA LEU A 132 3.44 -13.09 -0.76
C LEU A 132 3.35 -14.13 0.37
N ALA A 133 2.85 -15.33 0.09
CA ALA A 133 2.78 -16.41 1.06
C ALA A 133 4.18 -16.84 1.53
N GLN A 134 5.14 -16.95 0.62
CA GLN A 134 6.54 -17.24 0.98
C GLN A 134 7.13 -16.14 1.86
N LEU A 135 6.94 -14.87 1.48
CA LEU A 135 7.40 -13.74 2.30
C LEU A 135 6.82 -13.78 3.71
N LEU A 136 5.54 -14.06 3.86
CA LEU A 136 4.88 -14.11 5.16
C LEU A 136 5.25 -15.34 5.99
N ALA A 137 5.55 -16.48 5.33
CA ALA A 137 6.04 -17.68 6.02
C ALA A 137 7.42 -17.46 6.63
N ASP A 138 8.28 -16.70 5.96
CA ASP A 138 9.63 -16.37 6.43
C ASP A 138 9.65 -15.18 7.42
N THR A 139 8.46 -14.65 7.80
CA THR A 139 8.37 -13.51 8.73
C THR A 139 8.85 -13.94 10.13
N PRO A 140 9.87 -13.29 10.68
CA PRO A 140 10.29 -13.55 12.05
C PRO A 140 9.17 -13.20 13.02
N LYS A 141 8.77 -14.15 13.86
CA LYS A 141 7.66 -13.98 14.81
C LYS A 141 7.95 -12.95 15.92
N ASP A 142 9.24 -12.64 16.13
CA ASP A 142 9.73 -11.92 17.31
C ASP A 142 10.42 -10.58 17.02
N VAL A 143 10.35 -10.06 15.79
CA VAL A 143 10.91 -8.73 15.49
C VAL A 143 9.78 -7.70 15.47
N PRO A 144 9.43 -7.11 16.63
CA PRO A 144 8.44 -6.06 16.68
C PRO A 144 9.00 -4.81 16.02
N ARG A 145 8.22 -4.20 15.13
CA ARG A 145 8.54 -2.88 14.58
C ARG A 145 7.55 -1.85 15.06
N ALA A 146 8.09 -0.75 15.56
CA ALA A 146 7.31 0.45 15.80
C ALA A 146 7.01 1.13 14.46
N LEU A 147 5.76 1.47 14.24
CA LEU A 147 5.38 2.33 13.12
C LEU A 147 5.80 3.77 13.44
N ALA A 148 6.35 4.44 12.45
CA ALA A 148 6.54 5.86 12.59
C ALA A 148 5.18 6.57 12.64
N PRO A 149 4.98 7.52 13.57
CA PRO A 149 3.70 8.19 13.74
C PRO A 149 3.29 8.95 12.49
N MET A 150 1.99 9.11 12.29
CA MET A 150 1.44 9.88 11.18
C MET A 150 1.96 11.32 11.26
N THR A 151 2.48 11.83 10.16
CA THR A 151 2.97 13.21 10.10
C THR A 151 1.81 14.20 10.18
N ALA A 152 2.10 15.44 10.60
CA ALA A 152 1.10 16.52 10.58
C ALA A 152 0.55 16.76 9.16
N ALA A 153 1.38 16.62 8.12
CA ALA A 153 0.94 16.70 6.72
C ALA A 153 -0.02 15.57 6.37
N GLY A 154 0.27 14.33 6.79
CA GLY A 154 -0.63 13.19 6.55
C GLY A 154 -1.99 13.37 7.23
N ARG A 155 -2.03 13.93 8.44
CA ARG A 155 -3.28 14.25 9.12
C ARG A 155 -4.09 15.32 8.39
N ARG A 156 -3.43 16.39 7.89
CA ARG A 156 -4.11 17.45 7.13
C ARG A 156 -4.71 16.98 5.81
N THR A 157 -4.13 15.98 5.20
CA THR A 157 -4.63 15.38 3.95
C THR A 157 -5.61 14.22 4.19
N ALA A 158 -5.93 13.86 5.42
CA ALA A 158 -6.95 12.87 5.70
C ALA A 158 -8.36 13.39 5.31
N LEU A 159 -9.28 12.48 5.03
CA LEU A 159 -10.69 12.82 4.90
C LEU A 159 -11.17 13.39 6.24
N SER A 160 -11.98 14.45 6.19
CA SER A 160 -12.46 15.09 7.43
C SER A 160 -13.47 14.20 8.16
N PRO A 161 -13.57 14.28 9.49
CA PRO A 161 -14.61 13.56 10.23
C PRO A 161 -16.02 13.86 9.68
N ASN A 162 -16.36 15.13 9.45
CA ASN A 162 -17.67 15.51 8.92
C ASN A 162 -17.98 14.86 7.56
N TYR A 163 -16.99 14.68 6.70
CA TYR A 163 -17.17 13.99 5.43
C TYR A 163 -17.46 12.50 5.64
N LEU A 164 -16.78 11.87 6.57
CA LEU A 164 -16.99 10.46 6.92
C LEU A 164 -18.34 10.26 7.61
N ASP A 165 -18.76 11.20 8.47
CA ASP A 165 -20.08 11.17 9.12
C ASP A 165 -21.21 11.28 8.10
N ARG A 166 -21.04 12.09 7.05
CA ARG A 166 -22.00 12.17 5.93
C ARG A 166 -22.11 10.83 5.20
N ILE A 167 -20.97 10.21 4.85
CA ILE A 167 -20.98 8.88 4.22
C ILE A 167 -21.75 7.88 5.08
N LYS A 168 -21.47 7.88 6.38
CA LYS A 168 -22.15 6.98 7.33
C LYS A 168 -23.65 7.24 7.39
N ALA A 169 -24.07 8.49 7.50
CA ALA A 169 -25.48 8.86 7.51
C ALA A 169 -26.19 8.43 6.22
N THR A 170 -25.57 8.63 5.06
CA THR A 170 -26.14 8.18 3.78
C THR A 170 -26.22 6.66 3.70
N GLN A 171 -25.23 5.93 4.25
CA GLN A 171 -25.28 4.48 4.33
C GLN A 171 -26.44 4.00 5.20
N GLU A 172 -26.63 4.60 6.38
CA GLU A 172 -27.74 4.28 7.28
C GLU A 172 -29.11 4.54 6.60
N GLN A 173 -29.23 5.65 5.85
CA GLN A 173 -30.44 5.93 5.06
C GLN A 173 -30.66 4.89 3.96
N LEU A 174 -29.61 4.47 3.26
CA LEU A 174 -29.70 3.42 2.25
C LEU A 174 -30.14 2.08 2.84
N GLU A 175 -29.66 1.73 4.03
CA GLU A 175 -30.05 0.50 4.74
C GLU A 175 -31.55 0.54 5.11
N VAL A 176 -32.03 1.67 5.64
CA VAL A 176 -33.46 1.87 5.92
C VAL A 176 -34.28 1.79 4.63
N PHE A 177 -33.84 2.48 3.59
CA PHE A 177 -34.54 2.47 2.30
C PHE A 177 -34.60 1.05 1.70
N SER A 178 -33.48 0.30 1.74
CA SER A 178 -33.42 -1.05 1.23
C SER A 178 -34.36 -2.02 1.99
N SER A 179 -34.62 -1.77 3.28
CA SER A 179 -35.52 -2.59 4.09
C SER A 179 -37.02 -2.46 3.71
N ILE A 180 -37.35 -1.37 3.01
CA ILE A 180 -38.73 -1.08 2.58
C ILE A 180 -39.00 -1.64 1.17
N LEU A 181 -37.94 -1.91 0.40
CA LEU A 181 -38.07 -2.42 -0.96
C LEU A 181 -38.33 -3.92 -0.98
N ASN A 182 -39.28 -4.37 -1.81
CA ASN A 182 -39.53 -5.78 -2.03
C ASN A 182 -38.37 -6.48 -2.76
N GLU A 183 -37.68 -5.76 -3.64
CA GLU A 183 -36.50 -6.24 -4.37
C GLU A 183 -35.41 -5.15 -4.33
N PRO A 184 -34.59 -5.12 -3.26
CA PRO A 184 -33.56 -4.07 -3.10
C PRO A 184 -32.42 -4.13 -4.12
N GLY A 185 -32.21 -5.26 -4.76
CA GLY A 185 -31.16 -5.68 -5.70
C GLY A 185 -30.32 -4.59 -6.37
N GLU A 186 -30.60 -4.28 -7.64
CA GLU A 186 -29.71 -3.46 -8.49
C GLU A 186 -29.57 -2.01 -8.00
N LEU A 187 -30.63 -1.43 -7.44
CA LEU A 187 -30.63 -0.05 -6.98
C LEU A 187 -29.69 0.14 -5.78
N THR A 188 -29.83 -0.73 -4.78
CA THR A 188 -29.00 -0.67 -3.56
C THR A 188 -27.54 -0.99 -3.84
N GLU A 189 -27.23 -1.85 -4.82
CA GLU A 189 -25.88 -2.12 -5.26
C GLU A 189 -25.20 -0.91 -5.89
N LYS A 190 -25.92 -0.16 -6.73
CA LYS A 190 -25.41 1.08 -7.32
C LYS A 190 -25.07 2.12 -6.27
N TYR A 191 -25.94 2.37 -5.31
CA TYR A 191 -25.69 3.31 -4.22
C TYR A 191 -24.57 2.84 -3.28
N SER A 192 -24.53 1.56 -2.93
CA SER A 192 -23.45 0.99 -2.14
C SER A 192 -22.10 1.16 -2.83
N THR A 193 -22.04 0.96 -4.15
CA THR A 193 -20.84 1.21 -4.95
C THR A 193 -20.43 2.68 -4.95
N ALA A 194 -21.39 3.60 -5.06
CA ALA A 194 -21.13 5.05 -4.98
C ALA A 194 -20.58 5.45 -3.60
N LEU A 195 -21.15 4.92 -2.52
CA LEU A 195 -20.65 5.14 -1.15
C LEU A 195 -19.23 4.58 -0.96
N LEU A 196 -18.92 3.40 -1.51
CA LEU A 196 -17.55 2.88 -1.51
C LEU A 196 -16.59 3.81 -2.28
N ARG A 197 -17.00 4.37 -3.42
CA ARG A 197 -16.21 5.37 -4.15
C ARG A 197 -16.01 6.64 -3.34
N ALA A 198 -17.00 7.08 -2.56
CA ALA A 198 -16.89 8.23 -1.68
C ALA A 198 -15.80 8.04 -0.59
N THR A 199 -15.47 6.80 -0.19
CA THR A 199 -14.37 6.53 0.74
C THR A 199 -12.99 6.57 0.09
N SER A 200 -12.89 6.81 -1.21
CA SER A 200 -11.62 6.80 -1.95
C SER A 200 -10.60 7.80 -1.40
N GLY A 201 -9.36 7.36 -1.35
CA GLY A 201 -8.23 8.24 -1.04
C GLY A 201 -8.00 9.38 -2.05
N ALA A 202 -8.61 9.33 -3.24
CA ALA A 202 -8.56 10.40 -4.24
C ALA A 202 -9.15 11.72 -3.69
N TRP A 203 -10.20 11.64 -2.89
CA TRP A 203 -10.87 12.81 -2.29
C TRP A 203 -10.04 13.55 -1.25
N ARG A 204 -8.89 13.01 -0.86
CA ARG A 204 -7.93 13.73 0.00
C ARG A 204 -7.33 14.94 -0.70
N THR A 205 -7.21 14.89 -2.02
CA THR A 205 -6.66 15.96 -2.87
C THR A 205 -7.73 16.72 -3.63
N ASP A 206 -8.88 16.11 -3.84
CA ASP A 206 -10.04 16.72 -4.52
C ASP A 206 -11.27 16.65 -3.61
N ARG A 207 -11.28 17.49 -2.59
CA ARG A 207 -12.40 17.58 -1.63
C ARG A 207 -13.71 18.08 -2.26
N PRO A 208 -13.69 19.05 -3.19
CA PRO A 208 -14.90 19.47 -3.90
C PRO A 208 -15.57 18.31 -4.62
N GLY A 209 -14.83 17.58 -5.47
CA GLY A 209 -15.38 16.44 -6.21
C GLY A 209 -15.92 15.34 -5.30
N GLY A 210 -15.29 15.11 -4.14
CA GLY A 210 -15.81 14.17 -3.13
C GLY A 210 -17.13 14.64 -2.52
N ASN A 211 -17.31 15.94 -2.29
CA ASN A 211 -18.59 16.49 -1.81
C ASN A 211 -19.68 16.41 -2.87
N GLU A 212 -19.37 16.76 -4.11
CA GLU A 212 -20.31 16.64 -5.24
C GLU A 212 -20.84 15.21 -5.40
N LEU A 213 -19.95 14.20 -5.23
CA LEU A 213 -20.35 12.81 -5.27
C LEU A 213 -21.35 12.43 -4.16
N LEU A 214 -21.27 13.09 -2.99
CA LEU A 214 -22.21 12.83 -1.88
C LEU A 214 -23.51 13.64 -2.02
N ASP A 215 -23.52 14.68 -2.85
CA ASP A 215 -24.67 15.54 -3.07
C ASP A 215 -25.50 15.10 -4.31
N SER A 216 -24.95 14.19 -5.12
CA SER A 216 -25.60 13.64 -6.33
C SER A 216 -26.45 12.40 -6.03
#